data_e5f45c811b8c5f7a34e4f4d1c9b1ff2f
#
_entry.id   e5f45c811b8c5f7a34e4f4d1c9b1ff2f
#
_cell.length_a   1.000
_cell.length_b   1.000
_cell.length_c   1.000
_cell.angle_alpha   90.00
_cell.angle_beta   90.00
_cell.angle_gamma   90.00
#
_symmetry.space_group_name_H-M   'P 1'
#
loop_
_entity.id
_entity.type
_entity.pdbx_description
1 polymer ?
#
loop_
_entity_poly.entity_id
_entity_poly.type
_entity_poly.pdbx_seq_one_letter_code
_entity_poly.pdbx_strand_id
1 'polypeptide(L)'
;MRKTAWLAVCAMILSTVAIASPKISVLDGTSWKVDVEPDSMAKDKGEKQFKETLTFADGSITLSAPKVGTEASPYSVVKSGDKDFTFKAERYSSGEGSSVWTGTVHGKDLEGKMILTKNDGAVMTYSFKGNKLD
;
A
#
# COMPACT_ATOMS: atom_id res chain seq x y z
N MET A 1 17.23 36.11 32.65
CA MET A 1 17.48 36.72 31.43
C MET A 1 17.76 35.79 30.36
N ARG A 2 18.72 34.99 30.51
CA ARG A 2 19.06 34.05 29.48
C ARG A 2 17.99 33.02 29.25
N LYS A 3 17.13 32.85 30.19
CA LYS A 3 16.09 31.88 30.12
C LYS A 3 15.15 32.07 28.97
N THR A 4 15.06 33.27 28.50
CA THR A 4 14.17 33.52 27.37
C THR A 4 14.56 32.74 26.14
N ALA A 5 15.83 32.52 25.94
CA ALA A 5 16.26 31.79 24.78
C ALA A 5 15.78 30.36 24.84
N TRP A 6 15.67 29.85 26.02
CA TRP A 6 15.19 28.49 26.16
C TRP A 6 13.77 28.34 25.75
N LEU A 7 12.96 29.29 26.12
CA LEU A 7 11.57 29.26 25.76
C LEU A 7 11.40 29.21 24.24
N ALA A 8 12.25 29.93 23.55
CA ALA A 8 12.17 29.93 22.10
C ALA A 8 12.45 28.57 21.52
N VAL A 9 13.41 27.90 22.11
CA VAL A 9 13.74 26.56 21.62
C VAL A 9 12.59 25.59 21.84
N CYS A 10 11.97 25.69 22.97
CA CYS A 10 10.84 24.84 23.26
C CYS A 10 9.72 25.09 22.27
N ALA A 11 9.50 26.31 21.94
CA ALA A 11 8.46 26.65 20.99
C ALA A 11 8.73 26.00 19.64
N MET A 12 9.97 25.97 19.23
CA MET A 12 10.31 25.33 17.97
C MET A 12 10.02 23.86 18.00
N ILE A 13 10.30 23.21 19.07
CA ILE A 13 10.04 21.79 19.19
C ILE A 13 8.56 21.52 19.06
N LEU A 14 7.76 22.34 19.69
CA LEU A 14 6.33 22.19 19.60
C LEU A 14 5.84 22.36 18.18
N SER A 15 6.43 23.27 17.45
CA SER A 15 6.06 23.46 16.06
C SER A 15 6.36 22.21 15.24
N THR A 16 7.47 21.59 15.54
CA THR A 16 7.83 20.37 14.84
C THR A 16 6.81 19.26 15.08
N VAL A 17 6.34 19.18 16.30
CA VAL A 17 5.32 18.18 16.63
C VAL A 17 4.05 18.42 15.83
N ALA A 18 3.69 19.66 15.67
CA ALA A 18 2.49 20.00 14.92
C ALA A 18 2.58 19.51 13.48
N ILE A 19 3.78 19.41 12.94
CA ILE A 19 3.95 18.96 11.57
C ILE A 19 3.64 17.48 11.43
N ALA A 20 3.69 16.75 12.51
CA ALA A 20 3.38 15.35 12.49
C ALA A 20 1.91 15.05 12.33
N SER A 21 1.10 16.04 12.03
CA SER A 21 -0.31 15.85 11.79
C SER A 21 -0.56 14.78 10.74
N PRO A 22 -1.60 13.99 10.90
CA PRO A 22 -1.92 12.96 9.94
C PRO A 22 -2.19 13.55 8.57
N LYS A 23 -1.87 12.81 7.56
CA LYS A 23 -2.12 13.21 6.21
C LYS A 23 -3.21 12.37 5.61
N ILE A 24 -4.04 13.00 4.81
CA ILE A 24 -5.08 12.30 4.07
C ILE A 24 -4.53 12.06 2.68
N SER A 25 -4.43 10.81 2.32
CA SER A 25 -3.98 10.41 1.00
C SER A 25 -5.12 10.58 -0.01
N VAL A 26 -4.75 10.89 -1.25
CA VAL A 26 -5.74 10.95 -2.32
C VAL A 26 -6.43 9.61 -2.57
N LEU A 27 -5.84 8.53 -2.12
CA LEU A 27 -6.42 7.20 -2.28
C LEU A 27 -7.33 6.81 -1.13
N ASP A 28 -7.20 7.46 0.02
CA ASP A 28 -8.07 7.14 1.16
C ASP A 28 -9.54 7.32 0.80
N GLY A 29 -10.35 6.34 1.17
CA GLY A 29 -11.77 6.35 0.85
C GLY A 29 -12.10 5.70 -0.47
N THR A 30 -11.13 5.11 -1.15
CA THR A 30 -11.37 4.45 -2.44
C THR A 30 -11.22 2.94 -2.31
N SER A 31 -11.94 2.23 -3.18
CA SER A 31 -11.84 0.78 -3.30
C SER A 31 -11.67 0.41 -4.76
N TRP A 32 -10.92 -0.65 -5.00
CA TRP A 32 -10.54 -1.07 -6.34
C TRP A 32 -10.70 -2.57 -6.46
N LYS A 33 -11.35 -3.01 -7.53
CA LYS A 33 -11.47 -4.44 -7.82
C LYS A 33 -10.46 -4.79 -8.88
N VAL A 34 -9.58 -5.73 -8.57
CA VAL A 34 -8.49 -6.11 -9.47
C VAL A 34 -8.45 -7.61 -9.68
N ASP A 35 -7.92 -7.98 -10.84
CA ASP A 35 -7.57 -9.37 -11.14
C ASP A 35 -6.07 -9.50 -10.89
N VAL A 36 -5.69 -10.47 -10.08
CA VAL A 36 -4.29 -10.73 -9.72
C VAL A 36 -3.87 -12.01 -10.43
N GLU A 37 -2.87 -11.88 -11.27
CA GLU A 37 -2.43 -12.99 -12.13
C GLU A 37 -0.97 -13.33 -11.87
N PRO A 38 -0.65 -14.61 -11.61
CA PRO A 38 0.75 -15.02 -11.44
C PRO A 38 1.50 -14.95 -12.76
N ASP A 39 2.80 -14.67 -12.69
CA ASP A 39 3.62 -14.75 -13.88
C ASP A 39 3.87 -16.21 -14.25
N SER A 40 4.59 -16.45 -15.35
CA SER A 40 4.77 -17.83 -15.84
C SER A 40 5.51 -18.70 -14.82
N MET A 41 6.50 -18.14 -14.13
CA MET A 41 7.25 -18.89 -13.14
C MET A 41 6.37 -19.27 -11.96
N ALA A 42 5.55 -18.34 -11.50
CA ALA A 42 4.64 -18.62 -10.40
C ALA A 42 3.58 -19.65 -10.81
N LYS A 43 3.09 -19.56 -12.04
CA LYS A 43 2.15 -20.57 -12.56
C LYS A 43 2.77 -21.95 -12.57
N ASP A 44 4.02 -22.06 -12.96
CA ASP A 44 4.73 -23.33 -12.96
C ASP A 44 4.84 -23.94 -11.57
N LYS A 45 4.78 -23.10 -10.54
CA LYS A 45 4.82 -23.55 -9.15
C LYS A 45 3.44 -23.77 -8.58
N GLY A 46 2.40 -23.72 -9.40
CA GLY A 46 1.05 -24.01 -8.96
C GLY A 46 0.23 -22.81 -8.52
N GLU A 47 0.74 -21.59 -8.67
CA GLU A 47 -0.01 -20.39 -8.31
C GLU A 47 -1.10 -20.11 -9.33
N LYS A 48 -2.22 -19.61 -8.85
CA LYS A 48 -3.39 -19.37 -9.69
C LYS A 48 -3.84 -17.93 -9.61
N GLN A 49 -4.54 -17.50 -10.66
CA GLN A 49 -5.17 -16.20 -10.70
C GLN A 49 -6.25 -16.09 -9.61
N PHE A 50 -6.39 -14.90 -9.04
CA PHE A 50 -7.46 -14.65 -8.08
C PHE A 50 -7.91 -13.20 -8.18
N LYS A 51 -9.10 -12.93 -7.64
CA LYS A 51 -9.64 -11.58 -7.60
C LYS A 51 -9.42 -10.99 -6.23
N GLU A 52 -9.23 -9.66 -6.21
CA GLU A 52 -8.95 -8.96 -4.97
C GLU A 52 -9.69 -7.64 -4.96
N THR A 53 -10.11 -7.18 -3.79
CA THR A 53 -10.59 -5.82 -3.62
C THR A 53 -9.62 -5.10 -2.70
N LEU A 54 -9.05 -4.02 -3.19
CA LEU A 54 -8.13 -3.18 -2.43
C LEU A 54 -8.93 -2.01 -1.87
N THR A 55 -8.88 -1.81 -0.57
CA THR A 55 -9.56 -0.69 0.07
C THR A 55 -8.54 0.17 0.77
N PHE A 56 -8.50 1.45 0.42
CA PHE A 56 -7.59 2.42 1.03
C PHE A 56 -8.39 3.27 2.01
N ALA A 57 -7.98 3.28 3.26
CA ALA A 57 -8.65 4.06 4.29
C ALA A 57 -7.70 4.34 5.44
N ASP A 58 -7.72 5.56 5.94
CA ASP A 58 -6.94 5.95 7.12
C ASP A 58 -5.45 5.64 7.00
N GLY A 59 -4.90 5.82 5.81
CA GLY A 59 -3.48 5.57 5.57
C GLY A 59 -3.11 4.10 5.47
N SER A 60 -4.09 3.22 5.39
CA SER A 60 -3.86 1.78 5.30
C SER A 60 -4.58 1.18 4.12
N ILE A 61 -4.07 0.05 3.65
CA ILE A 61 -4.71 -0.74 2.60
C ILE A 61 -5.19 -2.05 3.23
N THR A 62 -6.39 -2.45 2.85
CA THR A 62 -6.98 -3.72 3.28
C THR A 62 -7.31 -4.53 2.04
N LEU A 63 -7.04 -5.82 2.09
CA LEU A 63 -7.30 -6.75 0.98
C LEU A 63 -8.42 -7.70 1.39
N SER A 64 -9.25 -8.08 0.42
CA SER A 64 -10.40 -8.93 0.69
C SER A 64 -10.08 -10.41 0.63
N ALA A 65 -9.09 -10.81 -0.15
CA ALA A 65 -8.79 -12.23 -0.34
C ALA A 65 -7.94 -12.77 0.78
N PRO A 66 -8.30 -13.90 1.38
CA PRO A 66 -7.52 -14.46 2.50
C PRO A 66 -6.16 -14.97 2.08
N LYS A 67 -5.92 -15.19 0.79
CA LYS A 67 -4.65 -15.71 0.31
C LYS A 67 -3.45 -14.87 0.76
N VAL A 68 -3.60 -13.55 0.79
CA VAL A 68 -2.51 -12.66 1.15
C VAL A 68 -2.76 -11.93 2.47
N GLY A 69 -3.74 -12.39 3.24
CA GLY A 69 -4.09 -11.79 4.50
C GLY A 69 -5.06 -10.62 4.34
N THR A 70 -5.92 -10.42 5.31
CA THR A 70 -6.96 -9.39 5.25
C THR A 70 -6.73 -8.25 6.23
N GLU A 71 -5.64 -8.27 6.99
CA GLU A 71 -5.36 -7.20 7.94
C GLU A 71 -4.92 -5.92 7.24
N ALA A 72 -5.25 -4.79 7.83
CA ALA A 72 -4.85 -3.50 7.29
C ALA A 72 -3.35 -3.31 7.43
N SER A 73 -2.75 -2.71 6.41
CA SER A 73 -1.31 -2.41 6.41
C SER A 73 -1.10 -0.99 5.91
N PRO A 74 -0.13 -0.27 6.45
CA PRO A 74 0.14 1.09 5.97
C PRO A 74 0.56 1.09 4.52
N TYR A 75 0.27 2.18 3.83
CA TYR A 75 0.74 2.37 2.47
C TYR A 75 1.27 3.79 2.30
N SER A 76 2.13 3.95 1.31
CA SER A 76 2.60 5.26 0.90
C SER A 76 2.14 5.53 -0.52
N VAL A 77 2.00 6.80 -0.88
CA VAL A 77 1.61 7.19 -2.22
C VAL A 77 2.38 8.42 -2.63
N VAL A 78 2.81 8.44 -3.88
CA VAL A 78 3.46 9.60 -4.47
C VAL A 78 2.78 9.92 -5.79
N LYS A 79 2.78 11.20 -6.12
CA LYS A 79 2.24 11.63 -7.40
C LYS A 79 3.28 11.34 -8.49
N SER A 80 2.89 10.57 -9.50
CA SER A 80 3.78 10.16 -10.58
C SER A 80 3.49 10.83 -11.91
N GLY A 81 2.44 11.64 -11.98
CA GLY A 81 2.05 12.40 -13.15
C GLY A 81 0.93 13.34 -12.77
N ASP A 82 0.35 14.07 -13.73
CA ASP A 82 -0.70 15.03 -13.43
C ASP A 82 -1.89 14.38 -12.72
N LYS A 83 -2.27 13.19 -13.16
CA LYS A 83 -3.40 12.45 -12.61
C LYS A 83 -3.00 11.05 -12.20
N ASP A 84 -1.72 10.79 -12.13
CA ASP A 84 -1.19 9.48 -11.82
C ASP A 84 -0.59 9.45 -10.43
N PHE A 85 -0.86 8.39 -9.71
CA PHE A 85 -0.33 8.18 -8.37
C PHE A 85 0.21 6.77 -8.28
N THR A 86 1.37 6.62 -7.65
CA THR A 86 1.95 5.30 -7.41
C THR A 86 1.92 5.03 -5.92
N PHE A 87 1.36 3.89 -5.53
CA PHE A 87 1.34 3.49 -4.13
C PHE A 87 2.22 2.29 -3.91
N LYS A 88 2.64 2.12 -2.66
CA LYS A 88 3.40 0.96 -2.23
C LYS A 88 2.92 0.54 -0.86
N ALA A 89 2.74 -0.75 -0.66
CA ALA A 89 2.35 -1.32 0.62
C ALA A 89 3.12 -2.60 0.86
N GLU A 90 3.61 -2.77 2.08
CA GLU A 90 4.25 -4.00 2.50
C GLU A 90 3.35 -4.67 3.52
N ARG A 91 3.10 -5.94 3.33
CA ARG A 91 2.17 -6.69 4.15
C ARG A 91 2.82 -7.97 4.64
N TYR A 92 2.42 -8.41 5.79
CA TYR A 92 2.87 -9.67 6.35
C TYR A 92 1.68 -10.50 6.78
N SER A 93 1.71 -11.79 6.46
CA SER A 93 0.72 -12.75 6.91
C SER A 93 1.46 -13.96 7.46
N SER A 94 1.14 -14.37 8.66
CA SER A 94 1.83 -15.50 9.28
C SER A 94 1.62 -16.80 8.49
N GLY A 95 0.53 -16.89 7.75
CA GLY A 95 0.25 -18.09 6.96
C GLY A 95 0.89 -18.08 5.58
N GLU A 96 1.05 -16.91 4.96
CA GLU A 96 1.52 -16.84 3.57
C GLU A 96 2.90 -16.25 3.42
N GLY A 97 3.35 -15.43 4.36
CA GLY A 97 4.63 -14.73 4.25
C GLY A 97 4.44 -13.25 4.06
N SER A 98 5.39 -12.59 3.41
CA SER A 98 5.31 -11.14 3.18
C SER A 98 5.00 -10.84 1.73
N SER A 99 4.30 -9.74 1.49
CA SER A 99 4.00 -9.31 0.13
C SER A 99 4.26 -7.81 0.00
N VAL A 100 4.73 -7.42 -1.18
CA VAL A 100 4.94 -6.02 -1.51
C VAL A 100 4.04 -5.70 -2.70
N TRP A 101 3.17 -4.74 -2.51
CA TRP A 101 2.23 -4.29 -3.53
C TRP A 101 2.67 -2.94 -4.03
N THR A 102 2.89 -2.81 -5.31
CA THR A 102 3.22 -1.54 -5.95
C THR A 102 2.29 -1.36 -7.13
N GLY A 103 1.56 -0.27 -7.14
CA GLY A 103 0.60 -0.03 -8.21
C GLY A 103 0.52 1.42 -8.60
N THR A 104 0.07 1.65 -9.83
CA THR A 104 -0.14 2.98 -10.36
C THR A 104 -1.62 3.17 -10.65
N VAL A 105 -2.15 4.26 -10.12
CA VAL A 105 -3.53 4.67 -10.35
C VAL A 105 -3.53 5.74 -11.43
N HIS A 106 -4.33 5.53 -12.45
CA HIS A 106 -4.54 6.49 -13.52
C HIS A 106 -6.04 6.66 -13.71
N GLY A 107 -6.60 7.75 -13.18
CA GLY A 107 -8.04 7.95 -13.22
C GLY A 107 -8.78 6.87 -12.44
N LYS A 108 -9.56 6.07 -13.15
CA LYS A 108 -10.31 4.96 -12.57
C LYS A 108 -9.65 3.62 -12.82
N ASP A 109 -8.46 3.61 -13.37
CA ASP A 109 -7.72 2.40 -13.68
C ASP A 109 -6.56 2.22 -12.70
N LEU A 110 -6.28 0.98 -12.38
CA LEU A 110 -5.21 0.62 -11.47
C LEU A 110 -4.48 -0.59 -12.05
N GLU A 111 -3.15 -0.53 -12.05
CA GLU A 111 -2.35 -1.69 -12.41
C GLU A 111 -1.05 -1.70 -11.62
N GLY A 112 -0.47 -2.87 -11.45
CA GLY A 112 0.77 -2.97 -10.71
C GLY A 112 1.24 -4.40 -10.55
N LYS A 113 2.12 -4.57 -9.57
CA LYS A 113 2.73 -5.87 -9.28
C LYS A 113 2.69 -6.17 -7.79
N MET A 114 2.58 -7.44 -7.48
CA MET A 114 2.68 -7.93 -6.13
C MET A 114 3.76 -8.99 -6.08
N ILE A 115 4.69 -8.85 -5.15
CA ILE A 115 5.75 -9.84 -4.95
C ILE A 115 5.51 -10.50 -3.61
N LEU A 116 5.26 -11.79 -3.64
CA LEU A 116 5.00 -12.59 -2.46
C LEU A 116 6.24 -13.41 -2.12
N THR A 117 6.76 -13.24 -0.92
CA THR A 117 7.84 -14.07 -0.40
C THR A 117 7.24 -14.99 0.65
N LYS A 118 7.16 -16.26 0.31
CA LYS A 118 6.55 -17.25 1.19
C LYS A 118 7.46 -17.55 2.37
N ASN A 119 6.90 -18.16 3.41
CA ASN A 119 7.65 -18.45 4.62
C ASN A 119 8.84 -19.38 4.37
N ASP A 120 8.82 -20.18 3.34
CA ASP A 120 9.92 -21.06 2.98
C ASP A 120 10.97 -20.37 2.10
N GLY A 121 10.80 -19.08 1.82
CA GLY A 121 11.72 -18.31 1.01
C GLY A 121 11.39 -18.25 -0.47
N ALA A 122 10.39 -18.98 -0.93
CA ALA A 122 10.00 -18.95 -2.34
C ALA A 122 9.41 -17.59 -2.69
N VAL A 123 9.80 -17.05 -3.85
CA VAL A 123 9.35 -15.73 -4.31
C VAL A 123 8.42 -15.93 -5.50
N MET A 124 7.23 -15.35 -5.41
CA MET A 124 6.22 -15.41 -6.47
C MET A 124 5.85 -14.01 -6.91
N THR A 125 5.82 -13.78 -8.20
CA THR A 125 5.48 -12.48 -8.76
C THR A 125 4.13 -12.54 -9.45
N TYR A 126 3.30 -11.55 -9.17
CA TYR A 126 1.98 -11.42 -9.75
C TYR A 126 1.84 -10.03 -10.37
N SER A 127 1.01 -9.91 -11.37
CA SER A 127 0.57 -8.60 -11.84
C SER A 127 -0.90 -8.43 -11.53
N PHE A 128 -1.32 -7.20 -11.33
CA PHE A 128 -2.74 -6.95 -11.09
C PHE A 128 -3.20 -5.74 -11.89
N LYS A 129 -4.46 -5.74 -12.24
CA LYS A 129 -5.09 -4.58 -12.84
C LYS A 129 -6.59 -4.65 -12.65
N GLY A 130 -7.19 -3.49 -12.60
CA GLY A 130 -8.62 -3.38 -12.37
C GLY A 130 -9.09 -1.96 -12.34
N ASN A 131 -10.26 -1.76 -11.75
CA ASN A 131 -10.95 -0.49 -11.80
C ASN A 131 -11.45 -0.06 -10.44
N LYS A 132 -11.65 1.24 -10.32
CA LYS A 132 -12.21 1.82 -9.11
C LYS A 132 -13.66 1.42 -8.96
N LEU A 133 -14.04 1.08 -7.75
CA LEU A 133 -15.43 0.85 -7.40
C LEU A 133 -16.09 2.16 -7.02
N ASP A 134 -17.36 2.31 -7.36
CA ASP A 134 -18.13 3.51 -7.05
C ASP A 134 -18.65 3.48 -5.61
#